data_b67550eef1364cacba18dd1dd685fc39
#
_entry.id   b67550eef1364cacba18dd1dd685fc39
#
_cell.length_a   1.000
_cell.length_b   1.000
_cell.length_c   1.000
_cell.angle_alpha   90.00
_cell.angle_beta   90.00
_cell.angle_gamma   90.00
#
_symmetry.space_group_name_H-M   'P 1'
#
loop_
_entity.id
_entity.type
_entity.pdbx_description
1 polymer ?
#
loop_
_entity_poly.entity_id
_entity_poly.type
_entity_poly.pdbx_seq_one_letter_code
_entity_poly.pdbx_strand_id
1 'polypeptide(L)'
;MLRIGIYPRKSVYRDNSDSVQVQITACKDYARLMFKDQKLDFRIYDKDEGFSGKNTHRPSFTELMADVKADELDIIIVYKLDRISRSVKDFSEIYETLQQHNVSFLSVKESFDTS
;
A
#
# COMPACT_ATOMS: atom_id res chain seq x y z
N MET A 1 -14.86 10.86 6.14
CA MET A 1 -13.39 10.76 6.20
C MET A 1 -12.93 9.47 5.56
N LEU A 2 -11.95 9.58 4.67
CA LEU A 2 -11.38 8.40 4.02
C LEU A 2 -10.20 7.88 4.82
N ARG A 3 -10.21 6.58 5.09
CA ARG A 3 -9.12 5.93 5.82
C ARG A 3 -8.21 5.28 4.79
N ILE A 4 -6.99 5.80 4.68
CA ILE A 4 -6.05 5.42 3.65
C ILE A 4 -4.85 4.73 4.27
N GLY A 5 -4.61 3.49 3.85
CA GLY A 5 -3.42 2.75 4.25
C GLY A 5 -2.31 2.95 3.25
N ILE A 6 -1.14 3.32 3.74
CA ILE A 6 0.04 3.48 2.91
C ILE A 6 1.03 2.39 3.30
N TYR A 7 1.47 1.62 2.33
CA TYR A 7 2.39 0.51 2.58
C TYR A 7 3.69 0.75 1.83
N PRO A 8 4.62 1.50 2.43
CA PRO A 8 5.93 1.70 1.85
C PRO A 8 6.84 0.54 2.22
N ARG A 9 7.71 0.15 1.32
CA ARG A 9 8.67 -0.91 1.60
C ARG A 9 9.92 -0.68 0.78
N LYS A 10 11.06 -0.68 1.45
CA LYS A 10 12.33 -0.50 0.78
C LYS A 10 12.73 -1.79 0.08
N SER A 11 13.20 -1.66 -1.16
CA SER A 11 13.70 -2.82 -1.89
C SER A 11 15.05 -3.23 -1.34
N VAL A 12 15.25 -4.54 -1.20
CA VAL A 12 16.55 -5.08 -0.78
C VAL A 12 17.60 -4.87 -1.85
N TYR A 13 17.19 -4.89 -3.10
CA TYR A 13 18.12 -4.88 -4.23
C TYR A 13 18.36 -3.51 -4.83
N ARG A 14 17.48 -2.59 -4.59
CA ARG A 14 17.58 -1.22 -5.11
C ARG A 14 17.37 -0.30 -3.95
N ASP A 15 18.40 0.35 -3.58
CA ASP A 15 18.39 1.01 -2.30
C ASP A 15 18.46 2.51 -2.35
N ASN A 16 18.65 3.09 -3.52
CA ASN A 16 19.11 4.45 -3.50
C ASN A 16 18.09 5.50 -3.90
N SER A 17 16.95 5.12 -4.44
CA SER A 17 16.09 6.15 -4.97
C SER A 17 14.75 6.29 -4.28
N ASP A 18 14.27 5.22 -3.67
CA ASP A 18 12.90 5.20 -3.17
C ASP A 18 12.88 4.84 -1.71
N SER A 19 13.38 5.74 -0.87
CA SER A 19 13.34 5.51 0.57
C SER A 19 11.89 5.42 1.04
N VAL A 20 11.71 4.85 2.23
CA VAL A 20 10.38 4.76 2.83
C VAL A 20 9.75 6.14 2.94
N GLN A 21 10.52 7.14 3.34
CA GLN A 21 9.97 8.48 3.51
C GLN A 21 9.53 9.07 2.17
N VAL A 22 10.28 8.84 1.11
CA VAL A 22 9.89 9.32 -0.22
C VAL A 22 8.58 8.68 -0.65
N GLN A 23 8.44 7.38 -0.40
CA GLN A 23 7.21 6.67 -0.75
C GLN A 23 6.02 7.22 0.03
N ILE A 24 6.18 7.44 1.32
CA ILE A 24 5.09 7.98 2.14
C ILE A 24 4.66 9.34 1.63
N THR A 25 5.62 10.22 1.37
CA THR A 25 5.32 11.57 0.89
C THR A 25 4.60 11.52 -0.45
N ALA A 26 5.08 10.69 -1.37
CA ALA A 26 4.46 10.57 -2.68
C ALA A 26 3.03 10.04 -2.58
N CYS A 27 2.80 9.04 -1.73
CA CYS A 27 1.48 8.49 -1.55
C CYS A 27 0.51 9.51 -0.93
N LYS A 28 0.97 10.25 0.04
CA LYS A 28 0.13 11.29 0.65
C LYS A 28 -0.22 12.38 -0.33
N ASP A 29 0.76 12.83 -1.12
CA ASP A 29 0.51 13.86 -2.10
C ASP A 29 -0.47 13.38 -3.17
N TYR A 30 -0.30 12.13 -3.59
CA TYR A 30 -1.22 11.54 -4.57
C TYR A 30 -2.64 11.50 -4.03
N ALA A 31 -2.80 11.08 -2.77
CA ALA A 31 -4.12 11.01 -2.16
C ALA A 31 -4.75 12.39 -2.03
N ARG A 32 -3.96 13.39 -1.65
CA ARG A 32 -4.46 14.74 -1.51
C ARG A 32 -4.93 15.31 -2.85
N LEU A 33 -4.22 14.95 -3.91
CA LEU A 33 -4.62 15.39 -5.24
C LEU A 33 -5.89 14.69 -5.71
N MET A 34 -5.99 13.38 -5.47
CA MET A 34 -7.14 12.59 -5.92
C MET A 34 -8.41 12.89 -5.11
N PHE A 35 -8.27 13.17 -3.83
CA PHE A 35 -9.41 13.33 -2.94
C PHE A 35 -9.36 14.67 -2.20
N LYS A 36 -9.09 15.73 -2.93
CA LYS A 36 -8.79 17.03 -2.34
C LYS A 36 -9.93 17.64 -1.56
N ASP A 37 -11.15 17.22 -1.81
CA ASP A 37 -12.31 17.78 -1.13
C ASP A 37 -12.75 16.95 0.07
N GLN A 38 -11.95 15.97 0.48
CA GLN A 38 -12.31 15.06 1.55
C GLN A 38 -11.28 15.07 2.66
N LYS A 39 -11.73 14.78 3.86
CA LYS A 39 -10.80 14.58 4.97
C LYS A 39 -10.16 13.22 4.82
N LEU A 40 -8.84 13.16 5.01
CA LEU A 40 -8.06 11.96 4.84
C LEU A 40 -7.42 11.57 6.17
N ASP A 41 -7.51 10.27 6.48
CA ASP A 41 -6.86 9.70 7.65
C ASP A 41 -5.83 8.71 7.15
N PHE A 42 -4.55 9.03 7.34
CA PHE A 42 -3.46 8.19 6.84
C PHE A 42 -2.98 7.23 7.90
N ARG A 43 -2.85 5.96 7.53
CA ARG A 43 -2.27 4.93 8.38
C ARG A 43 -1.07 4.36 7.65
N ILE A 44 0.09 4.38 8.31
CA ILE A 44 1.35 4.02 7.69
C ILE A 44 1.78 2.64 8.18
N TYR A 45 2.06 1.74 7.24
CA TYR A 45 2.49 0.37 7.53
C TYR A 45 3.90 0.21 7.00
N ASP A 46 4.89 0.63 7.78
CA ASP A 46 6.25 0.81 7.31
C ASP A 46 7.29 -0.07 8.00
N LYS A 47 6.88 -1.16 8.62
CA LYS A 47 7.81 -1.99 9.39
C LYS A 47 8.40 -3.17 8.60
N ASP A 48 8.08 -3.28 7.32
CA ASP A 48 8.55 -4.39 6.48
C ASP A 48 9.80 -4.02 5.69
N GLU A 49 10.46 -2.98 6.08
CA GLU A 49 11.62 -2.47 5.40
C GLU A 49 12.75 -3.49 5.40
N GLY A 50 13.35 -3.70 4.21
CA GLY A 50 14.54 -4.50 4.10
C GLY A 50 14.36 -6.00 4.00
N PHE A 51 13.14 -6.50 3.98
CA PHE A 51 12.93 -7.94 3.85
C PHE A 51 13.20 -8.41 2.43
N SER A 52 13.88 -9.54 2.30
CA SER A 52 14.13 -10.14 1.00
C SER A 52 12.95 -10.97 0.56
N GLY A 53 13.00 -11.44 -0.69
CA GLY A 53 11.95 -12.29 -1.22
C GLY A 53 11.83 -13.64 -0.52
N LYS A 54 12.88 -14.07 0.17
CA LYS A 54 12.85 -15.35 0.88
C LYS A 54 12.21 -15.24 2.25
N ASN A 55 12.14 -14.05 2.78
CA ASN A 55 11.58 -13.83 4.10
C ASN A 55 10.11 -13.47 3.95
N THR A 56 9.24 -14.36 4.40
CA THR A 56 7.80 -14.15 4.28
C THR A 56 7.22 -13.45 5.49
N HIS A 57 8.05 -13.16 6.48
CA HIS A 57 7.57 -12.47 7.67
C HIS A 57 7.43 -10.97 7.37
N ARG A 58 6.22 -10.52 7.30
CA ARG A 58 5.91 -9.14 6.94
C ARG A 58 4.89 -8.57 7.92
N PRO A 59 5.36 -8.09 9.08
CA PRO A 59 4.43 -7.64 10.13
C PRO A 59 3.52 -6.50 9.70
N SER A 60 4.04 -5.54 8.94
CA SER A 60 3.17 -4.45 8.48
C SER A 60 2.17 -4.92 7.44
N PHE A 61 2.57 -5.80 6.54
CA PHE A 61 1.64 -6.35 5.57
C PHE A 61 0.55 -7.15 6.26
N THR A 62 0.93 -7.95 7.26
CA THR A 62 -0.03 -8.72 8.03
C THR A 62 -1.03 -7.80 8.73
N GLU A 63 -0.53 -6.73 9.33
CA GLU A 63 -1.41 -5.76 10.00
C GLU A 63 -2.32 -5.06 9.00
N LEU A 64 -1.78 -4.70 7.83
CA LEU A 64 -2.54 -4.06 6.78
C LEU A 64 -3.72 -4.94 6.36
N MET A 65 -3.46 -6.21 6.11
CA MET A 65 -4.51 -7.12 5.67
C MET A 65 -5.52 -7.40 6.78
N ALA A 66 -5.07 -7.44 8.03
CA ALA A 66 -5.99 -7.60 9.16
C ALA A 66 -6.93 -6.40 9.25
N ASP A 67 -6.40 -5.19 9.03
CA ASP A 67 -7.23 -3.99 9.05
C ASP A 67 -8.21 -3.97 7.88
N VAL A 68 -7.81 -4.47 6.72
CA VAL A 68 -8.73 -4.61 5.60
C VAL A 68 -9.90 -5.51 5.99
N LYS A 69 -9.59 -6.65 6.57
CA LYS A 69 -10.63 -7.63 6.94
C LYS A 69 -11.52 -7.13 8.07
N ALA A 70 -11.01 -6.20 8.88
CA ALA A 70 -11.79 -5.60 9.95
C ALA A 70 -12.56 -4.36 9.49
N ASP A 71 -12.54 -4.07 8.19
CA ASP A 71 -13.21 -2.90 7.59
C ASP A 71 -12.72 -1.59 8.18
N GLU A 72 -11.42 -1.52 8.45
CA GLU A 72 -10.80 -0.33 9.02
C GLU A 72 -10.22 0.60 7.97
N LEU A 73 -10.18 0.18 6.71
CA LEU A 73 -9.58 0.94 5.64
C LEU A 73 -10.56 1.09 4.48
N ASP A 74 -10.44 2.22 3.79
CA ASP A 74 -11.22 2.48 2.58
C ASP A 74 -10.37 2.36 1.32
N ILE A 75 -9.10 2.73 1.42
CA ILE A 75 -8.19 2.78 0.27
C ILE A 75 -6.80 2.36 0.71
N ILE A 76 -6.11 1.65 -0.17
CA ILE A 76 -4.69 1.35 0.01
C ILE A 76 -3.93 2.03 -1.12
N ILE A 77 -2.87 2.75 -0.80
CA ILE A 77 -2.01 3.39 -1.79
C ILE A 77 -0.60 2.90 -1.59
N VAL A 78 0.03 2.46 -2.68
CA VAL A 78 1.44 2.07 -2.66
C VAL A 78 2.20 2.91 -3.68
N TYR A 79 3.50 3.01 -3.48
CA TYR A 79 4.35 3.76 -4.39
C TYR A 79 4.51 3.03 -5.72
N LYS A 80 4.73 1.72 -5.66
CA LYS A 80 4.82 0.84 -6.83
C LYS A 80 4.19 -0.50 -6.48
N LEU A 81 3.67 -1.19 -7.48
CA LEU A 81 3.06 -2.50 -7.25
C LEU A 81 4.02 -3.49 -6.61
N ASP A 82 5.30 -3.44 -6.98
CA ASP A 82 6.27 -4.40 -6.46
C ASP A 82 6.58 -4.18 -4.97
N ARG A 83 6.08 -3.12 -4.38
CA ARG A 83 6.22 -2.91 -2.94
C ARG A 83 5.23 -3.75 -2.15
N ILE A 84 4.13 -4.16 -2.75
CA ILE A 84 3.14 -4.97 -2.05
C ILE A 84 3.16 -6.42 -2.51
N SER A 85 3.51 -6.67 -3.76
CA SER A 85 3.54 -8.02 -4.29
C SER A 85 4.52 -8.08 -5.46
N ARG A 86 5.21 -9.23 -5.58
CA ARG A 86 6.14 -9.46 -6.68
C ARG A 86 5.60 -10.38 -7.75
N SER A 87 4.46 -11.01 -7.51
CA SER A 87 3.89 -11.91 -8.48
C SER A 87 2.45 -11.53 -8.76
N VAL A 88 2.03 -11.85 -9.98
CA VAL A 88 0.65 -11.60 -10.38
C VAL A 88 -0.30 -12.45 -9.54
N LYS A 89 0.10 -13.68 -9.24
CA LYS A 89 -0.75 -14.57 -8.44
C LYS A 89 -0.99 -14.01 -7.05
N ASP A 90 0.09 -13.57 -6.38
CA ASP A 90 -0.05 -13.00 -5.05
C ASP A 90 -0.90 -11.74 -5.07
N PHE A 91 -0.68 -10.91 -6.07
CA PHE A 91 -1.46 -9.68 -6.18
C PHE A 91 -2.94 -9.99 -6.41
N SER A 92 -3.24 -11.00 -7.21
CA SER A 92 -4.63 -11.38 -7.47
C SER A 92 -5.34 -11.76 -6.18
N GLU A 93 -4.67 -12.50 -5.30
CA GLU A 93 -5.27 -12.90 -4.03
C GLU A 93 -5.49 -11.69 -3.13
N ILE A 94 -4.52 -10.79 -3.10
CA ILE A 94 -4.66 -9.55 -2.34
C ILE A 94 -5.84 -8.73 -2.87
N TYR A 95 -5.88 -8.57 -4.17
CA TYR A 95 -6.92 -7.78 -4.83
C TYR A 95 -8.31 -8.35 -4.53
N GLU A 96 -8.44 -9.67 -4.57
CA GLU A 96 -9.71 -10.30 -4.28
C GLU A 96 -10.18 -9.99 -2.85
N THR A 97 -9.26 -10.06 -1.89
CA THR A 97 -9.58 -9.70 -0.52
C THR A 97 -10.03 -8.25 -0.41
N LEU A 98 -9.34 -7.35 -1.11
CA LEU A 98 -9.71 -5.94 -1.10
C LEU A 98 -11.11 -5.74 -1.67
N GLN A 99 -11.43 -6.42 -2.76
CA GLN A 99 -12.75 -6.31 -3.36
C GLN A 99 -13.85 -6.80 -2.44
N GLN A 100 -13.59 -7.87 -1.70
CA GLN A 100 -14.56 -8.42 -0.77
C GLN A 100 -14.89 -7.44 0.36
N HIS A 101 -13.97 -6.54 0.67
CA HIS A 101 -14.15 -5.58 1.75
C HIS A 101 -14.31 -4.15 1.25
N ASN A 102 -14.55 -3.99 -0.05
CA ASN A 102 -14.78 -2.67 -0.67
C ASN A 102 -13.63 -1.70 -0.45
N VAL A 103 -12.41 -2.19 -0.51
CA VAL A 103 -11.21 -1.38 -0.38
C VAL A 103 -10.63 -1.13 -1.77
N SER A 104 -10.42 0.13 -2.12
CA SER A 104 -9.81 0.49 -3.41
C SER A 104 -8.29 0.40 -3.31
N PHE A 105 -7.64 0.15 -4.44
CA PHE A 105 -6.19 0.03 -4.50
C PHE A 105 -5.63 0.98 -5.54
N LEU A 106 -4.65 1.77 -5.15
CA LEU A 106 -4.02 2.75 -6.05
C LEU A 106 -2.51 2.61 -5.98
N SER A 107 -1.84 2.83 -7.12
CA SER A 107 -0.39 2.85 -7.18
C SER A 107 0.07 4.16 -7.80
N VAL A 108 1.02 4.83 -7.15
CA VAL A 108 1.48 6.13 -7.60
C VAL A 108 2.18 6.04 -8.95
N LYS A 109 3.04 5.04 -9.11
CA LYS A 109 3.87 4.93 -10.31
C LYS A 109 3.20 4.25 -11.48
N GLU A 110 2.19 3.44 -11.25
CA GLU A 110 1.42 2.82 -12.31
C GLU A 110 0.06 3.50 -12.39
N SER A 111 -0.42 3.77 -13.59
CA SER A 111 -1.75 4.33 -13.76
C SER A 111 -2.79 3.24 -13.52
N PHE A 112 -2.97 2.89 -12.27
CA PHE A 112 -3.76 1.75 -11.86
C PHE A 112 -4.74 2.20 -10.78
N ASP A 113 -6.03 2.08 -11.08
CA ASP A 113 -7.07 2.54 -10.18
C ASP A 113 -8.20 1.52 -10.20
N THR A 114 -8.47 0.92 -9.04
CA THR A 114 -9.53 -0.09 -8.90
C THR A 114 -10.79 0.44 -8.24
N SER A 115 -10.82 1.74 -7.99
CA SER A 115 -11.99 2.35 -7.33
C SER A 115 -13.23 2.40 -8.21
#